data_4d38f84d698957db4fa885e7e7ab08cd
#
_entry.id   4d38f84d698957db4fa885e7e7ab08cd
#
_cell.length_a   1.000
_cell.length_b   1.000
_cell.length_c   1.000
_cell.angle_alpha   90.00
_cell.angle_beta   90.00
_cell.angle_gamma   90.00
#
_symmetry.space_group_name_H-M   'P 1'
#
loop_
_entity.id
_entity.type
_entity.pdbx_description
1 polymer ?
#
loop_
_entity_poly.entity_id
_entity_poly.type
_entity_poly.pdbx_seq_one_letter_code
_entity_poly.pdbx_strand_id
1 'polypeptide(L)'
;MIVLEDILRDRGSRYAAAAGVVASRADIDAFLATLRRRRKFDKATHHSWAALLADGGPLKNDDGETGAGAVILKMLEREAVANRIVVVTRWYGGVHLGGDRFAHVVTCTRAALAALRDAADRTS
;
A
#
# COMPACT_ATOMS: atom_id res chain seq x y z
N MET A 1 -12.71 -1.18 -0.93
CA MET A 1 -11.44 -0.47 -0.59
C MET A 1 -11.38 -0.24 0.90
N ILE A 2 -10.34 -0.71 1.53
CA ILE A 2 -10.04 -0.43 2.93
C ILE A 2 -9.02 0.70 2.96
N VAL A 3 -9.23 1.73 3.77
CA VAL A 3 -8.29 2.84 3.91
C VAL A 3 -7.97 3.03 5.39
N LEU A 4 -6.69 2.98 5.72
CA LEU A 4 -6.18 3.15 7.08
C LEU A 4 -5.36 4.44 7.12
N GLU A 5 -5.97 5.50 7.66
CA GLU A 5 -5.32 6.80 7.77
C GLU A 5 -4.50 6.89 9.05
N ASP A 6 -3.51 7.77 9.05
CA ASP A 6 -2.70 8.10 10.24
C ASP A 6 -2.09 6.88 10.95
N ILE A 7 -1.50 5.96 10.17
CA ILE A 7 -0.87 4.76 10.76
C ILE A 7 0.34 5.16 11.60
N LEU A 8 1.18 6.06 11.08
CA LEU A 8 2.33 6.58 11.82
C LEU A 8 2.77 7.94 11.27
N ARG A 9 3.56 8.63 12.08
CA ARG A 9 4.22 9.88 11.70
C ARG A 9 5.68 9.78 12.11
N ASP A 10 6.56 10.34 11.29
CA ASP A 10 7.99 10.39 11.60
C ASP A 10 8.60 11.64 10.96
N ARG A 11 9.20 12.50 11.81
CA ARG A 11 9.90 13.71 11.38
C ARG A 11 9.11 14.54 10.36
N GLY A 12 7.80 14.69 10.62
CA GLY A 12 6.88 15.44 9.77
C GLY A 12 6.24 14.65 8.64
N SER A 13 6.80 13.53 8.22
CA SER A 13 6.16 12.64 7.25
C SER A 13 5.00 11.88 7.88
N ARG A 14 3.93 11.69 7.11
CA ARG A 14 2.75 10.92 7.54
C ARG A 14 2.56 9.74 6.60
N TYR A 15 2.05 8.65 7.15
CA TYR A 15 1.86 7.41 6.41
C TYR A 15 0.44 6.87 6.59
N ALA A 16 -0.10 6.37 5.49
CA ALA A 16 -1.38 5.68 5.44
C ALA A 16 -1.25 4.45 4.56
N ALA A 17 -2.22 3.57 4.60
CA ALA A 17 -2.27 2.42 3.70
C ALA A 17 -3.69 2.22 3.18
N ALA A 18 -3.79 1.58 2.03
CA ALA A 18 -5.06 1.14 1.48
C ALA A 18 -4.90 -0.28 0.94
N ALA A 19 -5.98 -1.02 0.92
CA ALA A 19 -5.98 -2.40 0.43
C ALA A 19 -7.34 -2.75 -0.16
N GLY A 20 -7.34 -3.69 -1.09
CA GLY A 20 -8.58 -4.15 -1.70
C GLY A 20 -8.38 -5.27 -2.68
N VAL A 21 -9.48 -5.73 -3.24
CA VAL A 21 -9.52 -6.81 -4.22
C VAL A 21 -9.19 -6.28 -5.60
N VAL A 22 -8.25 -6.91 -6.27
CA VAL A 22 -7.91 -6.67 -7.68
C VAL A 22 -7.65 -8.01 -8.35
N ALA A 23 -8.12 -8.20 -9.56
CA ALA A 23 -7.91 -9.43 -10.32
C ALA A 23 -7.13 -9.19 -11.61
N SER A 24 -6.94 -7.93 -12.00
CA SER A 24 -6.31 -7.55 -13.27
C SER A 24 -5.56 -6.22 -13.14
N ARG A 25 -4.76 -5.91 -14.15
CA ARG A 25 -4.12 -4.59 -14.25
C ARG A 25 -5.14 -3.46 -14.32
N ALA A 26 -6.25 -3.67 -15.01
CA ALA A 26 -7.32 -2.68 -15.08
C ALA A 26 -7.93 -2.40 -13.71
N ASP A 27 -8.10 -3.43 -12.89
CA ASP A 27 -8.58 -3.27 -11.51
C ASP A 27 -7.60 -2.46 -10.67
N ILE A 28 -6.30 -2.71 -10.84
CA ILE A 28 -5.24 -1.95 -10.15
C ILE A 28 -5.32 -0.47 -10.51
N ASP A 29 -5.40 -0.17 -11.80
CA ASP A 29 -5.48 1.21 -12.28
C ASP A 29 -6.72 1.92 -11.75
N ALA A 30 -7.86 1.24 -11.72
CA ALA A 30 -9.11 1.78 -11.17
C ALA A 30 -9.00 2.02 -9.66
N PHE A 31 -8.38 1.09 -8.93
CA PHE A 31 -8.15 1.23 -7.49
C PHE A 31 -7.31 2.48 -7.19
N LEU A 32 -6.18 2.62 -7.88
CA LEU A 32 -5.27 3.76 -7.69
C LEU A 32 -5.94 5.07 -8.06
N ALA A 33 -6.71 5.10 -9.14
CA ALA A 33 -7.44 6.30 -9.55
C ALA A 33 -8.47 6.72 -8.48
N THR A 34 -9.18 5.77 -7.91
CA THR A 34 -10.15 6.03 -6.83
C THR A 34 -9.45 6.55 -5.58
N LEU A 35 -8.34 5.92 -5.19
CA LEU A 35 -7.58 6.35 -4.02
C LEU A 35 -7.05 7.79 -4.19
N ARG A 36 -6.48 8.10 -5.35
CA ARG A 36 -5.92 9.43 -5.63
C ARG A 36 -6.96 10.53 -5.67
N ARG A 37 -8.25 10.22 -5.86
CA ARG A 37 -9.33 11.21 -5.82
C ARG A 37 -9.83 11.49 -4.40
N ARG A 38 -9.46 10.69 -3.41
CA ARG A 38 -9.86 10.93 -2.04
C ARG A 38 -9.20 12.19 -1.52
N ARG A 39 -9.97 12.95 -0.71
CA ARG A 39 -9.46 14.15 -0.04
C ARG A 39 -8.20 13.81 0.76
N LYS A 40 -7.20 14.67 0.68
CA LYS A 40 -5.84 14.52 1.23
C LYS A 40 -4.95 13.59 0.40
N PHE A 41 -5.45 12.46 -0.07
CA PHE A 41 -4.66 11.50 -0.86
C PHE A 41 -4.23 12.06 -2.21
N ASP A 42 -5.01 12.98 -2.78
CA ASP A 42 -4.68 13.68 -4.02
C ASP A 42 -3.40 14.53 -3.89
N LYS A 43 -3.02 14.90 -2.67
CA LYS A 43 -1.83 15.71 -2.38
C LYS A 43 -0.66 14.90 -1.81
N ALA A 44 -0.78 13.59 -1.74
CA ALA A 44 0.29 12.75 -1.23
C ALA A 44 1.51 12.77 -2.16
N THR A 45 2.67 12.57 -1.58
CA THR A 45 3.94 12.57 -2.32
C THR A 45 4.15 11.25 -3.05
N HIS A 46 3.82 10.14 -2.39
CA HIS A 46 4.03 8.79 -2.93
C HIS A 46 2.82 7.90 -2.63
N HIS A 47 2.46 7.09 -3.63
CA HIS A 47 1.52 5.96 -3.48
C HIS A 47 2.23 4.71 -3.99
N SER A 48 3.08 4.14 -3.16
CA SER A 48 3.80 2.89 -3.51
C SER A 48 2.85 1.71 -3.38
N TRP A 49 2.95 0.74 -4.27
CA TRP A 49 2.00 -0.37 -4.22
C TRP A 49 2.59 -1.66 -4.79
N ALA A 50 1.95 -2.77 -4.44
CA ALA A 50 2.19 -4.07 -5.04
C ALA A 50 0.91 -4.89 -5.02
N ALA A 51 0.83 -5.83 -5.96
CA ALA A 51 -0.24 -6.82 -6.04
C ALA A 51 0.34 -8.13 -6.56
N LEU A 52 -0.20 -9.24 -6.07
CA LEU A 52 0.16 -10.57 -6.53
C LEU A 52 -1.08 -11.14 -7.22
N LEU A 53 -1.13 -11.03 -8.55
CA LEU A 53 -2.28 -11.52 -9.29
C LEU A 53 -2.16 -13.03 -9.53
N ALA A 54 -3.23 -13.77 -9.26
CA ALA A 54 -3.28 -15.20 -9.53
C ALA A 54 -3.10 -15.48 -11.03
N ASP A 55 -3.68 -14.59 -11.86
CA ASP A 55 -3.55 -14.65 -13.32
C ASP A 55 -2.86 -13.37 -13.80
N GLY A 56 -1.54 -13.41 -13.94
CA GLY A 56 -0.77 -12.24 -14.35
C GLY A 56 0.48 -12.01 -13.50
N GLY A 57 0.58 -12.66 -12.36
CA GLY A 57 1.76 -12.64 -11.51
C GLY A 57 1.96 -11.36 -10.70
N PRO A 58 3.18 -11.10 -10.23
CA PRO A 58 3.48 -9.96 -9.39
C PRO A 58 3.60 -8.66 -10.17
N LEU A 59 3.01 -7.59 -9.63
CA LEU A 59 3.12 -6.23 -10.14
C LEU A 59 3.44 -5.30 -8.97
N LYS A 60 4.23 -4.26 -9.24
CA LYS A 60 4.60 -3.28 -8.22
C LYS A 60 5.00 -1.95 -8.84
N ASN A 61 4.94 -0.90 -8.02
CA ASN A 61 5.43 0.42 -8.42
C ASN A 61 5.84 1.19 -7.16
N ASP A 62 7.02 1.80 -7.19
CA ASP A 62 7.53 2.59 -6.07
C ASP A 62 6.89 3.98 -5.98
N ASP A 63 6.45 4.52 -7.10
CA ASP A 63 5.92 5.89 -7.20
C ASP A 63 6.86 6.91 -6.53
N GLY A 64 8.14 6.79 -6.81
CA GLY A 64 9.18 7.69 -6.27
C GLY A 64 9.73 7.31 -4.90
N GLU A 65 9.11 6.39 -4.16
CA GLU A 65 9.63 5.87 -2.89
C GLU A 65 10.48 4.64 -3.19
N THR A 66 11.73 4.85 -3.60
CA THR A 66 12.60 3.81 -4.14
C THR A 66 12.68 2.57 -3.24
N GLY A 67 12.33 1.42 -3.80
CA GLY A 67 12.36 0.13 -3.11
C GLY A 67 11.08 -0.23 -2.35
N ALA A 68 10.14 0.70 -2.18
CA ALA A 68 8.93 0.46 -1.40
C ALA A 68 8.03 -0.61 -2.03
N GLY A 69 7.88 -0.60 -3.35
CA GLY A 69 7.06 -1.60 -4.05
C GLY A 69 7.58 -3.02 -3.83
N ALA A 70 8.90 -3.21 -3.84
CA ALA A 70 9.52 -4.51 -3.60
C ALA A 70 9.28 -5.00 -2.17
N VAL A 71 9.32 -4.10 -1.18
CA VAL A 71 9.05 -4.43 0.22
C VAL A 71 7.61 -4.93 0.37
N ILE A 72 6.65 -4.22 -0.21
CA ILE A 72 5.24 -4.61 -0.17
C ILE A 72 5.04 -5.96 -0.83
N LEU A 73 5.57 -6.13 -2.05
CA LEU A 73 5.42 -7.37 -2.81
C LEU A 73 5.97 -8.58 -2.06
N LYS A 74 7.14 -8.43 -1.46
CA LYS A 74 7.76 -9.51 -0.69
C LYS A 74 6.88 -9.97 0.46
N MET A 75 6.19 -9.05 1.12
CA MET A 75 5.27 -9.38 2.20
C MET A 75 4.02 -10.10 1.67
N LEU A 76 3.47 -9.66 0.53
CA LEU A 76 2.35 -10.35 -0.11
C LEU A 76 2.73 -11.78 -0.51
N GLU A 77 3.92 -11.97 -1.08
CA GLU A 77 4.41 -13.29 -1.48
C GLU A 77 4.62 -14.19 -0.28
N ARG A 78 5.22 -13.66 0.79
CA ARG A 78 5.49 -14.42 2.02
C ARG A 78 4.21 -14.93 2.68
N GLU A 79 3.13 -14.14 2.63
CA GLU A 79 1.85 -14.53 3.22
C GLU A 79 0.90 -15.15 2.20
N ALA A 80 1.35 -15.37 0.96
CA ALA A 80 0.57 -15.94 -0.13
C ALA A 80 -0.76 -15.23 -0.37
N VAL A 81 -0.73 -13.90 -0.31
CA VAL A 81 -1.93 -13.06 -0.51
C VAL A 81 -2.08 -12.76 -1.99
N ALA A 82 -2.99 -13.47 -2.66
CA ALA A 82 -3.27 -13.29 -4.07
C ALA A 82 -4.50 -12.42 -4.31
N ASN A 83 -4.53 -11.75 -5.47
CA ASN A 83 -5.64 -10.91 -5.93
C ASN A 83 -6.03 -9.82 -4.94
N ARG A 84 -5.02 -9.24 -4.31
CA ARG A 84 -5.16 -8.08 -3.44
C ARG A 84 -4.07 -7.06 -3.77
N ILE A 85 -4.42 -5.78 -3.70
CA ILE A 85 -3.44 -4.71 -3.77
C ILE A 85 -3.23 -4.14 -2.37
N VAL A 86 -2.00 -3.78 -2.07
CA VAL A 86 -1.65 -2.97 -0.90
C VAL A 86 -0.95 -1.72 -1.40
N VAL A 87 -1.43 -0.56 -0.97
CA VAL A 87 -0.85 0.75 -1.28
C VAL A 87 -0.37 1.38 0.02
N VAL A 88 0.87 1.85 0.02
CA VAL A 88 1.42 2.64 1.14
C VAL A 88 1.56 4.08 0.64
N THR A 89 0.89 4.98 1.32
CA THR A 89 0.85 6.40 0.96
C THR A 89 1.68 7.21 1.95
N ARG A 90 2.52 8.11 1.43
CA ARG A 90 3.33 9.00 2.26
C ARG A 90 3.15 10.44 1.84
N TRP A 91 2.98 11.30 2.83
CA TRP A 91 3.08 12.76 2.70
C TRP A 91 4.43 13.18 3.26
N TYR A 92 5.31 13.66 2.39
CA TYR A 92 6.66 14.09 2.76
C TYR A 92 6.60 15.29 3.71
N GLY A 93 7.36 15.22 4.79
CA GLY A 93 7.36 16.24 5.85
C GLY A 93 8.57 17.19 5.86
N GLY A 94 9.37 17.19 4.79
CA GLY A 94 10.52 18.08 4.67
C GLY A 94 11.85 17.48 5.13
N VAL A 95 11.83 16.29 5.71
CA VAL A 95 13.04 15.60 6.19
C VAL A 95 13.14 14.24 5.50
N HIS A 96 14.30 13.95 4.90
CA HIS A 96 14.56 12.63 4.33
C HIS A 96 14.74 11.60 5.44
N LEU A 97 14.03 10.49 5.35
CA LEU A 97 14.05 9.44 6.35
C LEU A 97 15.10 8.35 6.11
N GLY A 98 15.75 8.37 4.93
CA GLY A 98 16.77 7.39 4.59
C GLY A 98 16.23 5.97 4.69
N GLY A 99 16.99 5.07 5.32
CA GLY A 99 16.61 3.66 5.50
C GLY A 99 15.40 3.44 6.42
N ASP A 100 15.09 4.39 7.29
CA ASP A 100 13.95 4.27 8.21
C ASP A 100 12.62 4.14 7.48
N ARG A 101 12.52 4.67 6.27
CA ARG A 101 11.30 4.57 5.45
C ARG A 101 10.90 3.13 5.14
N PHE A 102 11.86 2.20 5.04
CA PHE A 102 11.55 0.78 4.79
C PHE A 102 10.82 0.14 5.97
N ALA A 103 11.24 0.46 7.18
CA ALA A 103 10.52 0.00 8.38
C ALA A 103 9.09 0.54 8.41
N HIS A 104 8.88 1.78 7.97
CA HIS A 104 7.54 2.37 7.90
C HIS A 104 6.67 1.69 6.83
N VAL A 105 7.25 1.37 5.67
CA VAL A 105 6.54 0.61 4.62
C VAL A 105 6.12 -0.77 5.15
N VAL A 106 7.00 -1.45 5.89
CA VAL A 106 6.68 -2.75 6.52
C VAL A 106 5.53 -2.59 7.52
N THR A 107 5.59 -1.58 8.39
CA THR A 107 4.52 -1.33 9.38
C THR A 107 3.18 -1.08 8.70
N CYS A 108 3.15 -0.26 7.66
CA CYS A 108 1.94 0.06 6.92
C CYS A 108 1.37 -1.16 6.17
N THR A 109 2.25 -1.94 5.54
CA THR A 109 1.85 -3.16 4.83
C THR A 109 1.28 -4.19 5.81
N ARG A 110 1.91 -4.34 6.97
CA ARG A 110 1.42 -5.26 8.02
C ARG A 110 0.03 -4.85 8.49
N ALA A 111 -0.22 -3.57 8.69
CA ALA A 111 -1.54 -3.06 9.07
C ALA A 111 -2.59 -3.36 7.99
N ALA A 112 -2.23 -3.15 6.71
CA ALA A 112 -3.11 -3.44 5.58
C ALA A 112 -3.45 -4.94 5.50
N LEU A 113 -2.45 -5.81 5.66
CA LEU A 113 -2.65 -7.26 5.64
C LEU A 113 -3.55 -7.71 6.79
N ALA A 114 -3.38 -7.15 7.98
CA ALA A 114 -4.26 -7.42 9.12
C ALA A 114 -5.70 -7.02 8.82
N ALA A 115 -5.90 -5.85 8.22
CA ALA A 115 -7.24 -5.37 7.86
C ALA A 115 -7.89 -6.27 6.80
N LEU A 116 -7.11 -6.78 5.84
CA LEU A 116 -7.61 -7.74 4.84
C LEU A 116 -8.05 -9.05 5.49
N ARG A 117 -7.29 -9.58 6.44
CA ARG A 117 -7.66 -10.78 7.19
C ARG A 117 -8.94 -10.57 7.99
N ASP A 118 -9.06 -9.44 8.67
CA ASP A 118 -10.25 -9.11 9.46
C ASP A 118 -11.50 -9.01 8.57
N ALA A 119 -11.36 -8.39 7.40
CA ALA A 119 -12.45 -8.28 6.43
C ALA A 119 -12.89 -9.65 5.91
N ALA A 120 -11.93 -10.56 5.62
CA ALA A 120 -12.22 -11.92 5.20
C ALA A 120 -12.94 -12.73 6.29
N ASP A 121 -12.50 -12.58 7.55
CA ASP A 121 -13.11 -13.29 8.69
C ASP A 121 -14.55 -12.84 8.93
N ARG A 122 -14.88 -11.57 8.66
CA ARG A 122 -16.25 -11.06 8.82
C ARG A 122 -17.20 -11.58 7.76
N THR A 123 -16.68 -11.99 6.61
CA THR A 123 -17.50 -12.46 5.48
C THR A 123 -17.63 -13.98 5.42
N SER A 124 -16.90 -14.68 6.25
CA SER A 124 -16.92 -16.17 6.28
C SER A 124 -17.94 -16.75 7.25
#